data_e4e78be687915ad5f0efe197741bd7db
#
_entry.id   e4e78be687915ad5f0efe197741bd7db
#
_cell.length_a   1.000
_cell.length_b   1.000
_cell.length_c   1.000
_cell.angle_alpha   90.00
_cell.angle_beta   90.00
_cell.angle_gamma   90.00
#
_symmetry.space_group_name_H-M   'P 1'
#
loop_
_entity.id
_entity.type
_entity.pdbx_description
1 polymer ?
#
loop_
_entity_poly.entity_id
_entity_poly.type
_entity_poly.pdbx_seq_one_letter_code
_entity_poly.pdbx_strand_id
1 'polypeptide(L)'
;MVIKEYIKFVNSDQWTIGDWCGYFAALFHDVGKPAARTERYNEKRGVYYSYSGHEQISARLWEDWAVQNTDLLIRVGITTVDFWKISWMIEHHLPYGTSKTDKISRLVETAVNMFPDIHQGYRVVTNVLLADQFGRISDNMEVNRQQVVDWTSDFNKKCEEFQRTRHISDDAPTCFILIGASGSGKSTFLNNPKYRTESTAVYSWDTLRLCWYGDDSIEDPKEYYQAAFLASTEDSAFNTNSQKAFHELLVKKVDVFVDNTNISTKRRRFFIDAAKHKGYKVVAVLFPISIDELYVRHTNRLDKHVPWGTVKQMFMSIQMPSYGEFDEIETYNSISQDNSEAIL
;
A
#
# COMPACT_ATOMS: atom_id res chain seq x y z
N MET A 1 14.13 14.65 -17.67
CA MET A 1 13.49 15.99 -17.62
C MET A 1 12.71 16.17 -16.33
N VAL A 2 11.84 15.25 -15.94
CA VAL A 2 10.98 15.32 -14.74
C VAL A 2 11.75 15.70 -13.46
N ILE A 3 12.88 15.06 -13.18
CA ILE A 3 13.72 15.37 -12.00
C ILE A 3 14.20 16.82 -11.99
N LYS A 4 14.59 17.37 -13.14
CA LYS A 4 15.02 18.78 -13.23
C LYS A 4 13.86 19.73 -12.92
N GLU A 5 12.65 19.40 -13.33
CA GLU A 5 11.45 20.19 -13.03
C GLU A 5 11.09 20.06 -11.55
N TYR A 6 11.17 18.85 -10.96
CA TYR A 6 10.91 18.63 -9.54
C TYR A 6 11.82 19.51 -8.66
N ILE A 7 13.13 19.53 -8.94
CA ILE A 7 14.09 20.36 -8.21
C ILE A 7 13.72 21.85 -8.26
N LYS A 8 13.21 22.34 -9.40
CA LYS A 8 12.74 23.72 -9.52
C LYS A 8 11.51 24.01 -8.64
N PHE A 9 10.58 23.06 -8.51
CA PHE A 9 9.38 23.23 -7.69
C PHE A 9 9.67 23.18 -6.19
N VAL A 10 10.67 22.43 -5.74
CA VAL A 10 11.13 22.44 -4.33
C VAL A 10 11.72 23.79 -3.97
N ASN A 11 12.52 24.40 -4.85
CA ASN A 11 13.08 25.76 -4.75
C ASN A 11 13.63 26.09 -3.33
N SER A 12 14.37 25.16 -2.73
CA SER A 12 14.97 25.30 -1.39
C SER A 12 16.39 24.73 -1.38
N ASP A 13 17.28 25.41 -0.68
CA ASP A 13 18.65 24.92 -0.44
C ASP A 13 18.70 23.84 0.65
N GLN A 14 17.66 23.73 1.48
CA GLN A 14 17.52 22.73 2.51
C GLN A 14 16.29 21.85 2.24
N TRP A 15 16.55 20.61 1.84
CA TRP A 15 15.50 19.66 1.55
C TRP A 15 14.99 18.99 2.82
N THR A 16 13.67 18.94 2.94
CA THR A 16 12.97 18.15 3.96
C THR A 16 12.94 16.66 3.55
N ILE A 17 12.59 15.78 4.49
CA ILE A 17 12.34 14.37 4.19
C ILE A 17 11.22 14.24 3.13
N GLY A 18 10.18 15.10 3.20
CA GLY A 18 9.14 15.15 2.18
C GLY A 18 9.66 15.44 0.78
N ASP A 19 10.60 16.39 0.66
CA ASP A 19 11.22 16.73 -0.64
C ASP A 19 12.01 15.57 -1.21
N TRP A 20 12.75 14.83 -0.38
CA TRP A 20 13.43 13.61 -0.78
C TRP A 20 12.45 12.51 -1.19
N CYS A 21 11.35 12.33 -0.45
CA CYS A 21 10.29 11.38 -0.83
C CYS A 21 9.71 11.72 -2.20
N GLY A 22 9.38 13.00 -2.45
CA GLY A 22 8.89 13.46 -3.75
C GLY A 22 9.92 13.31 -4.87
N TYR A 23 11.20 13.51 -4.59
CA TYR A 23 12.29 13.27 -5.54
C TYR A 23 12.33 11.80 -6.01
N PHE A 24 12.30 10.86 -5.07
CA PHE A 24 12.27 9.44 -5.42
C PHE A 24 10.97 9.06 -6.13
N ALA A 25 9.83 9.62 -5.73
CA ALA A 25 8.58 9.41 -6.46
C ALA A 25 8.69 9.91 -7.91
N ALA A 26 9.23 11.10 -8.13
CA ALA A 26 9.47 11.65 -9.47
C ALA A 26 10.50 10.85 -10.28
N LEU A 27 11.48 10.20 -9.61
CA LEU A 27 12.48 9.36 -10.26
C LEU A 27 11.87 8.03 -10.75
N PHE A 28 11.00 7.43 -9.94
CA PHE A 28 10.48 6.08 -10.18
C PHE A 28 9.10 6.04 -10.84
N HIS A 29 8.37 7.16 -10.99
CA HIS A 29 6.96 7.18 -11.41
C HIS A 29 6.66 6.40 -12.71
N ASP A 30 7.60 6.35 -13.65
CA ASP A 30 7.44 5.80 -14.99
C ASP A 30 8.29 4.56 -15.28
N VAL A 31 9.08 4.06 -14.32
CA VAL A 31 9.98 2.91 -14.55
C VAL A 31 9.24 1.62 -14.89
N GLY A 32 7.96 1.52 -14.58
CA GLY A 32 7.09 0.38 -14.93
C GLY A 32 6.59 0.37 -16.38
N LYS A 33 6.74 1.47 -17.14
CA LYS A 33 6.24 1.56 -18.52
C LYS A 33 6.75 0.46 -19.46
N PRO A 34 8.03 0.07 -19.46
CA PRO A 34 8.50 -1.02 -20.31
C PRO A 34 7.76 -2.33 -20.06
N ALA A 35 7.48 -2.67 -18.80
CA ALA A 35 6.77 -3.89 -18.42
C ALA A 35 5.25 -3.83 -18.68
N ALA A 36 4.66 -2.63 -18.67
CA ALA A 36 3.24 -2.40 -18.92
C ALA A 36 2.91 -2.17 -20.39
N ARG A 37 3.92 -2.11 -21.26
CA ARG A 37 3.73 -1.78 -22.68
C ARG A 37 2.85 -2.81 -23.40
N THR A 38 1.76 -2.29 -23.99
CA THR A 38 0.84 -3.08 -24.81
C THR A 38 0.60 -2.36 -26.13
N GLU A 39 0.79 -3.07 -27.26
CA GLU A 39 0.46 -2.56 -28.57
C GLU A 39 -1.06 -2.55 -28.77
N ARG A 40 -1.59 -1.44 -29.27
CA ARG A 40 -3.00 -1.26 -29.60
C ARG A 40 -3.16 -0.63 -30.97
N TYR A 41 -4.30 -0.87 -31.60
CA TYR A 41 -4.66 -0.25 -32.86
C TYR A 41 -5.95 0.58 -32.70
N ASN A 42 -5.96 1.75 -33.32
CA ASN A 42 -7.15 2.58 -33.42
C ASN A 42 -7.19 3.21 -34.83
N GLU A 43 -8.36 3.21 -35.50
CA GLU A 43 -8.51 3.71 -36.86
C GLU A 43 -8.03 5.15 -37.09
N LYS A 44 -8.15 6.03 -36.04
CA LYS A 44 -7.73 7.42 -36.11
C LYS A 44 -6.22 7.63 -35.89
N ARG A 45 -5.56 6.73 -35.12
CA ARG A 45 -4.16 6.88 -34.67
C ARG A 45 -3.21 5.83 -35.27
N GLY A 46 -3.75 4.80 -35.95
CA GLY A 46 -2.96 3.64 -36.36
C GLY A 46 -2.52 2.81 -35.15
N VAL A 47 -1.35 2.22 -35.24
CA VAL A 47 -0.71 1.49 -34.14
C VAL A 47 -0.20 2.48 -33.09
N TYR A 48 -0.53 2.24 -31.82
CA TYR A 48 -0.02 3.02 -30.68
C TYR A 48 0.23 2.11 -29.46
N TYR A 49 1.00 2.60 -28.48
CA TYR A 49 1.30 1.88 -27.26
C TYR A 49 0.51 2.41 -26.08
N SER A 50 -0.06 1.49 -25.28
CA SER A 50 -0.70 1.75 -24.00
C SER A 50 0.18 1.25 -22.87
N TYR A 51 0.17 1.93 -21.73
CA TYR A 51 0.96 1.61 -20.54
C TYR A 51 0.08 1.48 -19.30
N SER A 52 -1.15 0.98 -19.47
CA SER A 52 -2.11 0.86 -18.37
C SER A 52 -1.56 -0.01 -17.23
N GLY A 53 -1.63 0.50 -15.99
CA GLY A 53 -1.13 -0.17 -14.79
C GLY A 53 0.38 -0.01 -14.57
N HIS A 54 1.06 0.84 -15.35
CA HIS A 54 2.49 1.11 -15.11
C HIS A 54 2.74 1.75 -13.76
N GLU A 55 1.80 2.51 -13.23
CA GLU A 55 1.86 3.17 -11.94
C GLU A 55 2.08 2.17 -10.81
N GLN A 56 1.29 1.10 -10.78
CA GLN A 56 1.43 0.02 -9.79
C GLN A 56 2.74 -0.75 -9.96
N ILE A 57 3.12 -1.05 -11.19
CA ILE A 57 4.40 -1.73 -11.48
C ILE A 57 5.57 -0.84 -11.03
N SER A 58 5.52 0.46 -11.31
CA SER A 58 6.54 1.42 -10.89
C SER A 58 6.69 1.46 -9.37
N ALA A 59 5.58 1.48 -8.63
CA ALA A 59 5.59 1.46 -7.17
C ALA A 59 6.23 0.17 -6.62
N ARG A 60 5.97 -0.99 -7.26
CA ARG A 60 6.58 -2.26 -6.83
C ARG A 60 8.08 -2.31 -7.14
N LEU A 61 8.51 -1.78 -8.28
CA LEU A 61 9.93 -1.67 -8.63
C LEU A 61 10.66 -0.70 -7.69
N TRP A 62 10.01 0.39 -7.28
CA TRP A 62 10.53 1.27 -6.24
C TRP A 62 10.74 0.52 -4.93
N GLU A 63 9.72 -0.20 -4.42
CA GLU A 63 9.83 -0.90 -3.13
C GLU A 63 10.90 -1.99 -3.17
N ASP A 64 10.97 -2.77 -4.25
CA ASP A 64 12.00 -3.78 -4.45
C ASP A 64 13.40 -3.17 -4.38
N TRP A 65 13.61 -2.06 -5.08
CA TRP A 65 14.87 -1.32 -5.06
C TRP A 65 15.16 -0.70 -3.67
N ALA A 66 14.16 -0.11 -3.03
CA ALA A 66 14.31 0.60 -1.76
C ALA A 66 14.73 -0.34 -0.62
N VAL A 67 14.14 -1.54 -0.56
CA VAL A 67 14.50 -2.55 0.45
C VAL A 67 15.95 -3.00 0.27
N GLN A 68 16.44 -3.14 -0.97
CA GLN A 68 17.82 -3.53 -1.27
C GLN A 68 18.83 -2.38 -1.04
N ASN A 69 18.37 -1.12 -0.99
CA ASN A 69 19.21 0.08 -0.86
C ASN A 69 18.88 0.89 0.40
N THR A 70 18.42 0.25 1.47
CA THR A 70 18.02 0.89 2.73
C THR A 70 19.11 1.77 3.31
N ASP A 71 20.38 1.34 3.30
CA ASP A 71 21.52 2.12 3.81
C ASP A 71 21.70 3.44 3.05
N LEU A 72 21.45 3.45 1.74
CA LEU A 72 21.52 4.67 0.93
C LEU A 72 20.40 5.64 1.32
N LEU A 73 19.19 5.12 1.52
CA LEU A 73 17.99 5.90 1.85
C LEU A 73 18.10 6.52 3.24
N ILE A 74 18.64 5.79 4.22
CA ILE A 74 18.90 6.29 5.58
C ILE A 74 19.84 7.51 5.56
N ARG A 75 20.83 7.54 4.66
CA ARG A 75 21.76 8.69 4.55
C ARG A 75 21.07 10.01 4.18
N VAL A 76 19.93 9.95 3.49
CA VAL A 76 19.12 11.13 3.17
C VAL A 76 17.91 11.29 4.10
N GLY A 77 17.87 10.52 5.20
CA GLY A 77 16.84 10.59 6.23
C GLY A 77 15.55 9.82 5.88
N ILE A 78 15.51 9.07 4.78
CA ILE A 78 14.36 8.24 4.41
C ILE A 78 14.42 6.92 5.18
N THR A 79 13.35 6.60 5.88
CA THR A 79 13.19 5.38 6.66
C THR A 79 12.17 4.45 6.00
N THR A 80 12.03 3.24 6.54
CA THR A 80 11.03 2.28 6.05
C THR A 80 9.60 2.80 6.16
N VAL A 81 9.33 3.69 7.14
CA VAL A 81 8.01 4.37 7.27
C VAL A 81 7.68 5.26 6.07
N ASP A 82 8.68 5.68 5.31
CA ASP A 82 8.47 6.57 4.16
C ASP A 82 8.29 5.79 2.85
N PHE A 83 8.57 4.48 2.84
CA PHE A 83 8.46 3.66 1.62
C PHE A 83 7.06 3.69 1.01
N TRP A 84 6.02 3.54 1.83
CA TRP A 84 4.65 3.57 1.34
C TRP A 84 4.25 4.95 0.80
N LYS A 85 4.77 6.04 1.39
CA LYS A 85 4.49 7.42 0.94
C LYS A 85 4.99 7.62 -0.49
N ILE A 86 6.21 7.15 -0.76
CA ILE A 86 6.81 7.21 -2.09
C ILE A 86 6.05 6.30 -3.06
N SER A 87 5.73 5.06 -2.66
CA SER A 87 4.92 4.14 -3.46
C SER A 87 3.55 4.71 -3.78
N TRP A 88 2.89 5.33 -2.80
CA TRP A 88 1.58 5.96 -2.99
C TRP A 88 1.67 7.13 -3.98
N MET A 89 2.67 8.00 -3.88
CA MET A 89 2.87 9.10 -4.83
C MET A 89 3.13 8.58 -6.24
N ILE A 90 3.88 7.49 -6.40
CA ILE A 90 4.11 6.82 -7.68
C ILE A 90 2.78 6.28 -8.26
N GLU A 91 1.97 5.57 -7.47
CA GLU A 91 0.68 5.04 -7.92
C GLU A 91 -0.33 6.14 -8.31
N HIS A 92 -0.22 7.33 -7.72
CA HIS A 92 -1.18 8.41 -7.87
C HIS A 92 -0.63 9.63 -8.62
N HIS A 93 0.46 9.49 -9.38
CA HIS A 93 1.07 10.61 -10.11
C HIS A 93 0.21 11.17 -11.27
N LEU A 94 -0.92 10.52 -11.61
CA LEU A 94 -1.86 10.97 -12.64
C LEU A 94 -3.31 11.17 -12.14
N PRO A 95 -3.59 11.80 -10.99
CA PRO A 95 -4.95 11.92 -10.46
C PRO A 95 -5.81 13.00 -11.12
N TYR A 96 -5.23 13.95 -11.85
CA TYR A 96 -5.93 15.13 -12.40
C TYR A 96 -7.06 14.80 -13.39
N GLY A 97 -7.14 13.58 -13.92
CA GLY A 97 -8.27 13.11 -14.72
C GLY A 97 -9.47 12.61 -13.90
N THR A 98 -9.38 12.67 -12.56
CA THR A 98 -10.41 12.14 -11.66
C THR A 98 -11.46 13.20 -11.36
N SER A 99 -12.66 13.04 -11.89
CA SER A 99 -13.81 13.92 -11.64
C SER A 99 -14.72 13.44 -10.49
N LYS A 100 -14.49 12.23 -9.93
CA LYS A 100 -15.33 11.66 -8.87
C LYS A 100 -14.97 12.25 -7.52
N THR A 101 -15.92 12.95 -6.88
CA THR A 101 -15.78 13.61 -5.58
C THR A 101 -15.16 12.74 -4.50
N ASP A 102 -15.62 11.49 -4.37
CA ASP A 102 -15.09 10.54 -3.36
C ASP A 102 -13.60 10.22 -3.55
N LYS A 103 -13.13 10.20 -4.81
CA LYS A 103 -11.70 9.97 -5.09
C LYS A 103 -10.86 11.18 -4.72
N ILE A 104 -11.36 12.40 -5.00
CA ILE A 104 -10.65 13.64 -4.64
C ILE A 104 -10.54 13.76 -3.13
N SER A 105 -11.61 13.50 -2.37
CA SER A 105 -11.60 13.56 -0.91
C SER A 105 -10.55 12.63 -0.31
N ARG A 106 -10.46 11.40 -0.78
CA ARG A 106 -9.43 10.43 -0.33
C ARG A 106 -8.01 10.87 -0.67
N LEU A 107 -7.81 11.49 -1.83
CA LEU A 107 -6.51 12.03 -2.22
C LEU A 107 -6.11 13.19 -1.31
N VAL A 108 -7.03 14.11 -1.02
CA VAL A 108 -6.83 15.24 -0.10
C VAL A 108 -6.45 14.74 1.29
N GLU A 109 -7.24 13.83 1.84
CA GLU A 109 -7.02 13.25 3.17
C GLU A 109 -5.64 12.57 3.26
N THR A 110 -5.28 11.79 2.25
CA THR A 110 -3.98 11.12 2.21
C THR A 110 -2.83 12.11 2.08
N ALA A 111 -2.93 13.09 1.19
CA ALA A 111 -1.88 14.08 0.99
C ALA A 111 -1.60 14.91 2.25
N VAL A 112 -2.66 15.31 2.96
CA VAL A 112 -2.54 16.09 4.21
C VAL A 112 -1.90 15.26 5.33
N ASN A 113 -2.27 13.98 5.44
CA ASN A 113 -1.78 13.12 6.53
C ASN A 113 -0.42 12.46 6.24
N MET A 114 0.05 12.55 5.00
CA MET A 114 1.30 11.94 4.59
C MET A 114 2.54 12.56 5.25
N PHE A 115 2.52 13.88 5.44
CA PHE A 115 3.61 14.63 6.06
C PHE A 115 3.05 15.60 7.12
N PRO A 116 2.51 15.08 8.25
CA PRO A 116 1.81 15.92 9.24
C PRO A 116 2.73 16.92 9.93
N ASP A 117 4.02 16.61 10.04
CA ASP A 117 5.02 17.45 10.69
C ASP A 117 5.58 18.55 9.77
N ILE A 118 5.22 18.55 8.49
CA ILE A 118 5.68 19.52 7.49
C ILE A 118 4.56 20.49 7.17
N HIS A 119 4.76 21.78 7.46
CA HIS A 119 3.79 22.81 7.08
C HIS A 119 3.51 22.74 5.56
N GLN A 120 2.24 22.51 5.18
CA GLN A 120 1.82 22.28 3.81
C GLN A 120 2.53 21.08 3.13
N GLY A 121 2.83 20.02 3.87
CA GLY A 121 3.49 18.81 3.36
C GLY A 121 2.79 18.16 2.15
N TYR A 122 1.45 18.37 1.99
CA TYR A 122 0.69 17.96 0.80
C TYR A 122 1.23 18.54 -0.53
N ARG A 123 1.99 19.63 -0.48
CA ARG A 123 2.62 20.21 -1.68
C ARG A 123 3.66 19.30 -2.32
N VAL A 124 4.25 18.40 -1.54
CA VAL A 124 5.17 17.39 -2.09
C VAL A 124 4.46 16.55 -3.16
N VAL A 125 3.20 16.16 -2.91
CA VAL A 125 2.37 15.40 -3.86
C VAL A 125 2.12 16.20 -5.14
N THR A 126 1.73 17.47 -5.00
CA THR A 126 1.47 18.33 -6.18
C THR A 126 2.74 18.70 -6.94
N ASN A 127 3.89 18.81 -6.27
CA ASN A 127 5.18 19.02 -6.94
C ASN A 127 5.57 17.83 -7.82
N VAL A 128 5.30 16.58 -7.40
CA VAL A 128 5.51 15.39 -8.23
C VAL A 128 4.64 15.43 -9.50
N LEU A 129 3.36 15.78 -9.35
CA LEU A 129 2.42 15.91 -10.47
C LEU A 129 2.84 17.00 -11.48
N LEU A 130 3.20 18.17 -10.96
CA LEU A 130 3.69 19.28 -11.78
C LEU A 130 4.98 18.90 -12.50
N ALA A 131 5.92 18.25 -11.80
CA ALA A 131 7.19 17.82 -12.37
C ALA A 131 7.00 16.83 -13.52
N ASP A 132 6.10 15.84 -13.37
CA ASP A 132 5.77 14.91 -14.45
C ASP A 132 5.19 15.66 -15.66
N GLN A 133 4.22 16.54 -15.45
CA GLN A 133 3.57 17.26 -16.54
C GLN A 133 4.52 18.24 -17.26
N PHE A 134 5.34 18.98 -16.51
CA PHE A 134 6.31 19.93 -17.09
C PHE A 134 7.53 19.22 -17.70
N GLY A 135 7.85 18.02 -17.23
CA GLY A 135 8.90 17.18 -17.80
C GLY A 135 8.53 16.45 -19.09
N ARG A 136 7.26 16.44 -19.50
CA ARG A 136 6.78 15.82 -20.75
C ARG A 136 7.02 16.73 -21.96
N ILE A 137 7.23 16.12 -23.14
CA ILE A 137 7.24 16.78 -24.45
C ILE A 137 6.02 16.26 -25.21
N SER A 138 5.08 17.15 -25.56
CA SER A 138 3.88 16.81 -26.34
C SER A 138 3.41 17.99 -27.17
N ASP A 139 2.67 17.74 -28.24
CA ASP A 139 2.21 18.76 -29.20
C ASP A 139 1.21 19.79 -28.61
N ASN A 140 0.55 19.47 -27.48
CA ASN A 140 -0.42 20.33 -26.79
C ASN A 140 0.07 20.76 -25.40
N MET A 141 1.33 21.07 -25.25
CA MET A 141 2.01 21.25 -23.97
C MET A 141 1.42 22.34 -23.07
N GLU A 142 1.10 23.52 -23.65
CA GLU A 142 0.63 24.68 -22.85
C GLU A 142 -0.75 24.47 -22.25
N VAL A 143 -1.71 23.96 -23.04
CA VAL A 143 -3.08 23.70 -22.57
C VAL A 143 -3.09 22.65 -21.47
N ASN A 144 -2.33 21.56 -21.64
CA ASN A 144 -2.25 20.51 -20.64
C ASN A 144 -1.58 20.98 -19.34
N ARG A 145 -0.53 21.82 -19.44
CA ARG A 145 0.16 22.40 -18.27
C ARG A 145 -0.76 23.31 -17.47
N GLN A 146 -1.52 24.18 -18.12
CA GLN A 146 -2.44 25.08 -17.44
C GLN A 146 -3.52 24.28 -16.69
N GLN A 147 -4.11 23.26 -17.33
CA GLN A 147 -5.09 22.38 -16.67
C GLN A 147 -4.56 21.71 -15.40
N VAL A 148 -3.31 21.26 -15.41
CA VAL A 148 -2.68 20.65 -14.23
C VAL A 148 -2.38 21.69 -13.16
N VAL A 149 -1.93 22.88 -13.53
CA VAL A 149 -1.74 24.01 -12.59
C VAL A 149 -3.05 24.39 -11.91
N ASP A 150 -4.13 24.53 -12.66
CA ASP A 150 -5.45 24.87 -12.12
C ASP A 150 -5.95 23.76 -11.19
N TRP A 151 -5.82 22.51 -11.60
CA TRP A 151 -6.20 21.35 -10.78
C TRP A 151 -5.39 21.27 -9.47
N THR A 152 -4.06 21.46 -9.52
CA THR A 152 -3.22 21.44 -8.33
C THR A 152 -3.51 22.60 -7.39
N SER A 153 -3.85 23.77 -7.92
CA SER A 153 -4.27 24.93 -7.12
C SER A 153 -5.57 24.64 -6.36
N ASP A 154 -6.59 24.07 -7.03
CA ASP A 154 -7.85 23.68 -6.40
C ASP A 154 -7.65 22.56 -5.37
N PHE A 155 -6.80 21.57 -5.69
CA PHE A 155 -6.45 20.49 -4.77
C PHE A 155 -5.79 21.01 -3.50
N ASN A 156 -4.81 21.92 -3.62
CA ASN A 156 -4.13 22.52 -2.48
C ASN A 156 -5.10 23.30 -1.57
N LYS A 157 -6.08 24.04 -2.13
CA LYS A 157 -7.13 24.71 -1.35
C LYS A 157 -7.95 23.70 -0.53
N LYS A 158 -8.33 22.57 -1.14
CA LYS A 158 -9.07 21.51 -0.44
C LYS A 158 -8.23 20.87 0.68
N CYS A 159 -6.91 20.74 0.49
CA CYS A 159 -6.01 20.27 1.54
C CYS A 159 -5.95 21.24 2.73
N GLU A 160 -5.88 22.56 2.46
CA GLU A 160 -5.91 23.60 3.50
C GLU A 160 -7.23 23.59 4.30
N GLU A 161 -8.36 23.42 3.61
CA GLU A 161 -9.67 23.28 4.25
C GLU A 161 -9.74 22.06 5.15
N PHE A 162 -9.29 20.91 4.65
CA PHE A 162 -9.30 19.66 5.40
C PHE A 162 -8.44 19.74 6.67
N GLN A 163 -7.23 20.33 6.59
CA GLN A 163 -6.37 20.52 7.76
C GLN A 163 -7.02 21.34 8.88
N ARG A 164 -7.90 22.30 8.56
CA ARG A 164 -8.59 23.15 9.55
C ARG A 164 -9.73 22.45 10.27
N THR A 165 -10.29 21.38 9.71
CA THR A 165 -11.54 20.75 10.18
C THR A 165 -11.35 19.39 10.84
N ARG A 166 -10.12 18.90 10.98
CA ARG A 166 -9.82 17.53 11.43
C ARG A 166 -9.94 17.34 12.94
N HIS A 167 -10.64 16.27 13.38
CA HIS A 167 -10.67 15.77 14.77
C HIS A 167 -10.46 14.26 14.82
N ILE A 168 -9.64 13.75 15.75
CA ILE A 168 -9.38 12.32 16.00
C ILE A 168 -9.70 12.02 17.48
N SER A 169 -10.37 10.86 17.76
CA SER A 169 -10.64 10.35 19.10
C SER A 169 -9.65 9.22 19.43
N ASP A 170 -9.03 9.24 20.63
CA ASP A 170 -7.92 8.36 21.03
C ASP A 170 -8.34 7.05 21.75
N ASP A 171 -9.62 6.88 22.15
CA ASP A 171 -10.06 5.78 23.03
C ASP A 171 -10.72 4.56 22.35
N ALA A 172 -10.65 4.45 21.02
CA ALA A 172 -11.31 3.36 20.29
C ALA A 172 -10.43 2.09 20.19
N PRO A 173 -11.02 0.86 20.24
CA PRO A 173 -10.26 -0.35 19.93
C PRO A 173 -9.77 -0.32 18.50
N THR A 174 -8.62 -0.96 18.22
CA THR A 174 -7.95 -0.88 16.92
C THR A 174 -8.15 -2.14 16.09
N CYS A 175 -8.46 -1.96 14.81
CA CYS A 175 -8.47 -3.01 13.81
C CYS A 175 -7.25 -2.83 12.89
N PHE A 176 -6.25 -3.69 13.04
CA PHE A 176 -5.04 -3.71 12.21
C PHE A 176 -5.27 -4.57 10.97
N ILE A 177 -5.14 -3.99 9.79
CA ILE A 177 -5.25 -4.71 8.52
C ILE A 177 -3.86 -4.92 7.93
N LEU A 178 -3.40 -6.17 7.96
CA LEU A 178 -2.07 -6.55 7.48
C LEU A 178 -2.08 -6.62 5.95
N ILE A 179 -1.21 -5.85 5.29
CA ILE A 179 -1.14 -5.74 3.82
C ILE A 179 0.20 -6.25 3.31
N GLY A 180 0.21 -7.35 2.59
CA GLY A 180 1.42 -7.92 2.00
C GLY A 180 1.18 -9.28 1.34
N ALA A 181 2.04 -9.65 0.40
CA ALA A 181 1.99 -10.94 -0.27
C ALA A 181 2.18 -12.11 0.70
N SER A 182 1.88 -13.32 0.28
CA SER A 182 2.20 -14.53 1.04
C SER A 182 3.73 -14.63 1.20
N GLY A 183 4.22 -14.79 2.45
CA GLY A 183 5.66 -14.81 2.75
C GLY A 183 6.28 -13.45 3.12
N SER A 184 5.53 -12.34 3.13
CA SER A 184 6.07 -11.00 3.43
C SER A 184 6.40 -10.76 4.91
N GLY A 185 6.15 -11.71 5.83
CA GLY A 185 6.50 -11.57 7.25
C GLY A 185 5.31 -11.27 8.17
N LYS A 186 4.07 -11.29 7.70
CA LYS A 186 2.86 -11.06 8.52
C LYS A 186 2.76 -11.98 9.74
N SER A 187 2.99 -13.27 9.54
CA SER A 187 2.95 -14.25 10.66
C SER A 187 4.08 -14.04 11.67
N THR A 188 5.26 -13.63 11.21
CA THR A 188 6.39 -13.26 12.09
C THR A 188 6.01 -12.06 12.96
N PHE A 189 5.38 -11.06 12.39
CA PHE A 189 4.86 -9.90 13.11
C PHE A 189 3.84 -10.32 14.18
N LEU A 190 2.87 -11.16 13.83
CA LEU A 190 1.83 -11.64 14.76
C LEU A 190 2.37 -12.53 15.88
N ASN A 191 3.50 -13.21 15.67
CA ASN A 191 4.14 -14.04 16.70
C ASN A 191 5.04 -13.23 17.63
N ASN A 192 5.28 -11.94 17.36
CA ASN A 192 6.07 -11.08 18.22
C ASN A 192 5.21 -10.55 19.38
N PRO A 193 5.57 -10.85 20.66
CA PRO A 193 4.80 -10.43 21.84
C PRO A 193 4.66 -8.92 22.00
N LYS A 194 5.55 -8.14 21.37
CA LYS A 194 5.47 -6.67 21.37
C LYS A 194 4.20 -6.15 20.69
N TYR A 195 3.72 -6.85 19.67
CA TYR A 195 2.56 -6.42 18.87
C TYR A 195 1.28 -7.18 19.23
N ARG A 196 1.41 -8.37 19.79
CA ARG A 196 0.27 -9.20 20.16
C ARG A 196 0.26 -9.45 21.67
N THR A 197 -0.76 -8.92 22.34
CA THR A 197 -1.04 -9.17 23.76
C THR A 197 -2.12 -10.25 23.91
N GLU A 198 -2.32 -10.78 25.12
CA GLU A 198 -3.39 -11.76 25.41
C GLU A 198 -4.80 -11.22 25.12
N SER A 199 -4.97 -9.89 25.15
CA SER A 199 -6.25 -9.21 24.87
C SER A 199 -6.49 -8.98 23.38
N THR A 200 -5.56 -9.31 22.48
CA THR A 200 -5.71 -9.13 21.04
C THR A 200 -6.28 -10.36 20.36
N ALA A 201 -7.10 -10.17 19.34
CA ALA A 201 -7.64 -11.25 18.54
C ALA A 201 -7.06 -11.24 17.11
N VAL A 202 -6.93 -12.42 16.52
CA VAL A 202 -6.48 -12.57 15.12
C VAL A 202 -7.61 -13.18 14.30
N TYR A 203 -7.95 -12.50 13.20
CA TYR A 203 -8.88 -12.99 12.20
C TYR A 203 -8.10 -13.38 10.93
N SER A 204 -8.15 -14.64 10.55
CA SER A 204 -7.44 -15.17 9.38
C SER A 204 -8.31 -16.18 8.62
N TRP A 205 -8.43 -16.01 7.31
CA TRP A 205 -9.13 -16.99 6.48
C TRP A 205 -8.40 -18.33 6.44
N ASP A 206 -7.09 -18.33 6.50
CA ASP A 206 -6.31 -19.56 6.54
C ASP A 206 -6.60 -20.34 7.84
N THR A 207 -6.65 -19.64 8.99
CA THR A 207 -7.04 -20.25 10.26
C THR A 207 -8.47 -20.79 10.22
N LEU A 208 -9.44 -20.03 9.68
CA LEU A 208 -10.83 -20.50 9.55
C LEU A 208 -10.94 -21.74 8.65
N ARG A 209 -10.17 -21.80 7.54
CA ARG A 209 -10.12 -22.99 6.68
C ARG A 209 -9.63 -24.21 7.44
N LEU A 210 -8.53 -24.07 8.15
CA LEU A 210 -7.98 -25.17 8.93
C LEU A 210 -8.94 -25.62 10.06
N CYS A 211 -9.60 -24.67 10.73
CA CYS A 211 -10.55 -24.99 11.79
C CYS A 211 -11.83 -25.68 11.30
N TRP A 212 -12.34 -25.31 10.10
CA TRP A 212 -13.63 -25.80 9.61
C TRP A 212 -13.52 -26.98 8.65
N TYR A 213 -12.39 -27.11 7.94
CA TYR A 213 -12.18 -28.11 6.88
C TYR A 213 -10.87 -28.88 7.04
N GLY A 214 -10.13 -28.70 8.13
CA GLY A 214 -8.92 -29.49 8.39
C GLY A 214 -9.27 -30.97 8.57
N ASP A 215 -8.46 -31.85 7.99
CA ASP A 215 -8.56 -33.30 8.15
C ASP A 215 -7.33 -33.80 8.93
N ASP A 216 -7.51 -34.03 10.22
CA ASP A 216 -6.44 -34.44 11.14
C ASP A 216 -5.81 -35.81 10.79
N SER A 217 -6.34 -36.54 9.81
CA SER A 217 -5.71 -37.73 9.27
C SER A 217 -4.54 -37.46 8.33
N ILE A 218 -4.37 -36.19 7.88
CA ILE A 218 -3.31 -35.77 6.96
C ILE A 218 -2.13 -35.26 7.79
N GLU A 219 -1.01 -35.99 7.77
CA GLU A 219 0.19 -35.65 8.57
C GLU A 219 1.07 -34.57 7.93
N ASP A 220 1.14 -34.50 6.58
CA ASP A 220 1.93 -33.50 5.87
C ASP A 220 1.28 -32.11 5.96
N PRO A 221 1.95 -31.10 6.51
CA PRO A 221 1.37 -29.78 6.70
C PRO A 221 0.93 -29.08 5.41
N LYS A 222 1.60 -29.35 4.28
CA LYS A 222 1.25 -28.75 2.99
C LYS A 222 0.01 -29.41 2.41
N GLU A 223 -0.09 -30.73 2.51
CA GLU A 223 -1.27 -31.49 2.07
C GLU A 223 -2.47 -31.14 2.95
N TYR A 224 -2.30 -31.07 4.27
CA TYR A 224 -3.32 -30.64 5.23
C TYR A 224 -3.91 -29.28 4.86
N TYR A 225 -3.02 -28.27 4.64
CA TYR A 225 -3.47 -26.93 4.21
C TYR A 225 -4.17 -26.97 2.84
N GLN A 226 -3.63 -27.72 1.88
CA GLN A 226 -4.18 -27.80 0.53
C GLN A 226 -5.58 -28.44 0.52
N ALA A 227 -5.79 -29.49 1.30
CA ALA A 227 -7.10 -30.15 1.44
C ALA A 227 -8.15 -29.19 2.03
N ALA A 228 -7.81 -28.51 3.13
CA ALA A 228 -8.69 -27.51 3.75
C ALA A 228 -8.99 -26.34 2.82
N PHE A 229 -8.00 -25.88 2.05
CA PHE A 229 -8.18 -24.82 1.05
C PHE A 229 -9.16 -25.24 -0.04
N LEU A 230 -9.01 -26.42 -0.63
CA LEU A 230 -9.90 -26.93 -1.67
C LEU A 230 -11.32 -27.10 -1.14
N ALA A 231 -11.51 -27.76 0.00
CA ALA A 231 -12.82 -27.92 0.62
C ALA A 231 -13.52 -26.57 0.88
N SER A 232 -12.78 -25.57 1.36
CA SER A 232 -13.33 -24.23 1.56
C SER A 232 -13.71 -23.51 0.28
N THR A 233 -13.09 -23.81 -0.86
CA THR A 233 -13.45 -23.21 -2.17
C THR A 233 -14.68 -23.85 -2.79
N GLU A 234 -14.96 -25.11 -2.46
CA GLU A 234 -16.15 -25.84 -2.90
C GLU A 234 -17.39 -25.47 -2.07
N ASP A 235 -17.21 -25.00 -0.82
CA ASP A 235 -18.30 -24.53 0.02
C ASP A 235 -18.69 -23.08 -0.29
N SER A 236 -19.83 -22.90 -0.96
CA SER A 236 -20.38 -21.56 -1.28
C SER A 236 -20.70 -20.72 -0.03
N ALA A 237 -20.89 -21.35 1.14
CA ALA A 237 -21.18 -20.67 2.40
C ALA A 237 -19.92 -20.15 3.13
N PHE A 238 -18.71 -20.62 2.76
CA PHE A 238 -17.47 -20.24 3.45
C PHE A 238 -17.31 -18.72 3.58
N ASN A 239 -17.49 -18.00 2.47
CA ASN A 239 -17.30 -16.54 2.45
C ASN A 239 -18.31 -15.83 3.37
N THR A 240 -19.58 -16.25 3.35
CA THR A 240 -20.62 -15.67 4.22
C THR A 240 -20.37 -15.98 5.69
N ASN A 241 -20.00 -17.21 6.02
CA ASN A 241 -19.71 -17.62 7.40
C ASN A 241 -18.45 -16.95 7.95
N SER A 242 -17.40 -16.82 7.12
CA SER A 242 -16.20 -16.07 7.54
C SER A 242 -16.48 -14.60 7.81
N GLN A 243 -17.35 -13.95 7.01
CA GLN A 243 -17.78 -12.57 7.27
C GLN A 243 -18.57 -12.44 8.57
N LYS A 244 -19.48 -13.39 8.87
CA LYS A 244 -20.21 -13.41 10.17
C LYS A 244 -19.23 -13.56 11.34
N ALA A 245 -18.28 -14.47 11.26
CA ALA A 245 -17.25 -14.64 12.29
C ALA A 245 -16.44 -13.35 12.55
N PHE A 246 -16.14 -12.57 11.51
CA PHE A 246 -15.50 -11.27 11.68
C PHE A 246 -16.40 -10.28 12.42
N HIS A 247 -17.68 -10.17 12.06
CA HIS A 247 -18.63 -9.31 12.76
C HIS A 247 -18.80 -9.68 14.24
N GLU A 248 -18.87 -10.97 14.57
CA GLU A 248 -18.95 -11.47 15.95
C GLU A 248 -17.68 -11.12 16.73
N LEU A 249 -16.50 -11.19 16.08
CA LEU A 249 -15.24 -10.81 16.70
C LEU A 249 -15.23 -9.32 17.07
N LEU A 250 -15.70 -8.44 16.20
CA LEU A 250 -15.77 -6.99 16.46
C LEU A 250 -16.72 -6.60 17.61
N VAL A 251 -17.68 -7.46 17.97
CA VAL A 251 -18.57 -7.23 19.13
C VAL A 251 -17.80 -7.28 20.45
N LYS A 252 -16.69 -8.02 20.51
CA LYS A 252 -15.86 -8.17 21.71
C LYS A 252 -15.11 -6.90 22.12
N LYS A 253 -15.00 -5.91 21.23
CA LYS A 253 -14.32 -4.63 21.49
C LYS A 253 -12.87 -4.76 21.95
N VAL A 254 -12.18 -5.77 21.48
CA VAL A 254 -10.72 -5.95 21.64
C VAL A 254 -9.99 -5.56 20.36
N ASP A 255 -8.70 -5.31 20.44
CA ASP A 255 -7.89 -5.08 19.24
C ASP A 255 -7.88 -6.33 18.35
N VAL A 256 -7.99 -6.12 17.05
CA VAL A 256 -8.13 -7.20 16.06
C VAL A 256 -7.08 -7.06 14.96
N PHE A 257 -6.34 -8.13 14.69
CA PHE A 257 -5.48 -8.25 13.51
C PHE A 257 -6.19 -9.04 12.41
N VAL A 258 -6.31 -8.45 11.22
CA VAL A 258 -6.85 -9.12 10.02
C VAL A 258 -5.67 -9.67 9.21
N ASP A 259 -5.34 -10.95 9.43
CA ASP A 259 -4.24 -11.67 8.77
C ASP A 259 -4.70 -12.34 7.47
N ASN A 260 -4.92 -11.50 6.46
CA ASN A 260 -5.08 -11.92 5.08
C ASN A 260 -4.08 -11.16 4.22
N THR A 261 -4.01 -11.43 2.91
CA THR A 261 -3.10 -10.66 2.03
C THR A 261 -3.51 -9.21 1.85
N ASN A 262 -4.80 -8.92 1.88
CA ASN A 262 -5.43 -7.58 1.84
C ASN A 262 -4.87 -6.65 0.74
N ILE A 263 -4.36 -7.22 -0.35
CA ILE A 263 -3.56 -6.53 -1.38
C ILE A 263 -4.36 -5.55 -2.23
N SER A 264 -5.68 -5.67 -2.30
CA SER A 264 -6.50 -4.75 -3.10
C SER A 264 -7.50 -3.99 -2.24
N THR A 265 -7.76 -2.73 -2.59
CA THR A 265 -8.77 -1.85 -1.99
C THR A 265 -10.14 -2.55 -1.89
N LYS A 266 -10.53 -3.30 -2.94
CA LYS A 266 -11.79 -4.05 -2.96
C LYS A 266 -11.87 -5.12 -1.87
N ARG A 267 -10.76 -5.88 -1.65
CA ARG A 267 -10.73 -6.98 -0.67
C ARG A 267 -10.75 -6.45 0.77
N ARG A 268 -9.99 -5.38 1.07
CA ARG A 268 -9.91 -4.84 2.42
C ARG A 268 -11.10 -3.96 2.80
N ARG A 269 -11.87 -3.45 1.82
CA ARG A 269 -13.04 -2.58 2.08
C ARG A 269 -14.02 -3.20 3.07
N PHE A 270 -14.35 -4.48 2.92
CA PHE A 270 -15.27 -5.17 3.82
C PHE A 270 -14.84 -5.05 5.29
N PHE A 271 -13.57 -5.34 5.57
CA PHE A 271 -13.02 -5.29 6.94
C PHE A 271 -12.99 -3.86 7.48
N ILE A 272 -12.61 -2.89 6.65
CA ILE A 272 -12.56 -1.47 6.99
C ILE A 272 -13.96 -0.96 7.35
N ASP A 273 -14.92 -1.18 6.45
CA ASP A 273 -16.29 -0.68 6.61
C ASP A 273 -16.95 -1.31 7.86
N ALA A 274 -16.77 -2.62 8.07
CA ALA A 274 -17.31 -3.31 9.24
C ALA A 274 -16.67 -2.82 10.56
N ALA A 275 -15.35 -2.62 10.59
CA ALA A 275 -14.63 -2.12 11.76
C ALA A 275 -15.02 -0.66 12.07
N LYS A 276 -15.03 0.23 11.09
CA LYS A 276 -15.45 1.63 11.25
C LYS A 276 -16.91 1.74 11.72
N HIS A 277 -17.81 0.92 11.16
CA HIS A 277 -19.21 0.87 11.61
C HIS A 277 -19.36 0.45 13.09
N LYS A 278 -18.43 -0.36 13.58
CA LYS A 278 -18.37 -0.77 15.01
C LYS A 278 -17.54 0.19 15.87
N GLY A 279 -17.11 1.34 15.36
CA GLY A 279 -16.37 2.34 16.11
C GLY A 279 -14.92 1.95 16.44
N TYR A 280 -14.28 1.18 15.56
CA TYR A 280 -12.84 0.89 15.63
C TYR A 280 -12.02 1.96 14.93
N LYS A 281 -10.85 2.28 15.48
CA LYS A 281 -9.75 2.88 14.73
C LYS A 281 -9.23 1.81 13.75
N VAL A 282 -8.98 2.16 12.48
CA VAL A 282 -8.50 1.20 11.47
C VAL A 282 -7.11 1.58 11.02
N VAL A 283 -6.15 0.68 11.25
CA VAL A 283 -4.73 0.88 10.94
C VAL A 283 -4.29 -0.09 9.85
N ALA A 284 -3.64 0.42 8.80
CA ALA A 284 -2.95 -0.42 7.82
C ALA A 284 -1.54 -0.75 8.33
N VAL A 285 -1.13 -2.02 8.25
CA VAL A 285 0.25 -2.43 8.50
C VAL A 285 0.83 -3.03 7.21
N LEU A 286 1.80 -2.35 6.63
CA LEU A 286 2.50 -2.74 5.41
C LEU A 286 3.74 -3.56 5.73
N PHE A 287 4.04 -4.52 4.87
CA PHE A 287 5.20 -5.41 4.96
C PHE A 287 6.05 -5.29 3.69
N PRO A 288 6.89 -4.26 3.56
CA PRO A 288 7.81 -4.13 2.43
C PRO A 288 8.82 -5.27 2.41
N ILE A 289 9.05 -5.82 1.24
CA ILE A 289 10.00 -6.92 1.02
C ILE A 289 10.51 -6.86 -0.42
N SER A 290 11.76 -7.21 -0.65
CA SER A 290 12.27 -7.38 -2.02
C SER A 290 11.72 -8.66 -2.65
N ILE A 291 11.67 -8.70 -3.99
CA ILE A 291 11.18 -9.88 -4.69
C ILE A 291 12.11 -11.09 -4.50
N ASP A 292 13.41 -10.84 -4.37
CA ASP A 292 14.41 -11.88 -4.15
C ASP A 292 14.26 -12.50 -2.75
N GLU A 293 14.11 -11.67 -1.71
CA GLU A 293 13.87 -12.15 -0.36
C GLU A 293 12.52 -12.88 -0.25
N LEU A 294 11.49 -12.38 -0.93
CA LEU A 294 10.18 -13.05 -0.99
C LEU A 294 10.31 -14.44 -1.65
N TYR A 295 11.14 -14.56 -2.68
CA TYR A 295 11.41 -15.85 -3.34
C TYR A 295 12.13 -16.82 -2.40
N VAL A 296 13.17 -16.36 -1.68
CA VAL A 296 13.89 -17.16 -0.69
C VAL A 296 12.96 -17.66 0.41
N ARG A 297 12.14 -16.78 0.98
CA ARG A 297 11.15 -17.19 2.01
C ARG A 297 10.10 -18.14 1.46
N HIS A 298 9.66 -17.93 0.22
CA HIS A 298 8.71 -18.81 -0.45
C HIS A 298 9.27 -20.23 -0.64
N THR A 299 10.51 -20.38 -1.13
CA THR A 299 11.13 -21.68 -1.37
C THR A 299 11.40 -22.46 -0.08
N ASN A 300 11.71 -21.75 1.02
CA ASN A 300 11.98 -22.36 2.32
C ASN A 300 10.72 -22.65 3.15
N ARG A 301 9.55 -22.34 2.62
CA ARG A 301 8.29 -22.48 3.35
C ARG A 301 7.86 -23.95 3.47
N LEU A 302 7.52 -24.39 4.71
CA LEU A 302 7.19 -25.78 5.03
C LEU A 302 5.68 -26.00 5.31
N ASP A 303 4.94 -24.95 5.68
CA ASP A 303 3.56 -25.03 6.18
C ASP A 303 2.48 -25.06 5.08
N LYS A 304 2.72 -24.41 3.94
CA LYS A 304 1.78 -24.41 2.82
C LYS A 304 2.46 -24.19 1.48
N HIS A 305 1.84 -24.71 0.43
CA HIS A 305 2.30 -24.53 -0.94
C HIS A 305 1.40 -23.55 -1.68
N VAL A 306 1.98 -22.41 -2.11
CA VAL A 306 1.35 -21.47 -3.02
C VAL A 306 2.26 -21.34 -4.23
N PRO A 307 1.82 -21.56 -5.47
CA PRO A 307 2.69 -21.45 -6.65
C PRO A 307 3.41 -20.10 -6.71
N TRP A 308 4.71 -20.10 -7.02
CA TRP A 308 5.50 -18.86 -7.08
C TRP A 308 4.90 -17.79 -7.98
N GLY A 309 4.37 -18.18 -9.15
CA GLY A 309 3.68 -17.25 -10.05
C GLY A 309 2.53 -16.50 -9.35
N THR A 310 1.79 -17.19 -8.48
CA THR A 310 0.70 -16.59 -7.69
C THR A 310 1.24 -15.62 -6.64
N VAL A 311 2.33 -15.98 -5.93
CA VAL A 311 2.96 -15.09 -4.93
C VAL A 311 3.52 -13.84 -5.60
N LYS A 312 4.23 -13.99 -6.73
CA LYS A 312 4.74 -12.89 -7.53
C LYS A 312 3.62 -11.98 -8.02
N GLN A 313 2.51 -12.55 -8.50
CA GLN A 313 1.33 -11.78 -8.92
C GLN A 313 0.70 -11.03 -7.73
N MET A 314 0.59 -11.66 -6.56
CA MET A 314 0.13 -10.97 -5.33
C MET A 314 1.01 -9.77 -5.02
N PHE A 315 2.34 -9.93 -5.03
CA PHE A 315 3.29 -8.85 -4.78
C PHE A 315 3.11 -7.70 -5.78
N MET A 316 3.09 -7.99 -7.09
CA MET A 316 2.95 -6.99 -8.14
C MET A 316 1.60 -6.27 -8.18
N SER A 317 0.56 -6.83 -7.54
CA SER A 317 -0.81 -6.27 -7.54
C SER A 317 -1.20 -5.60 -6.22
N ILE A 318 -0.26 -5.40 -5.28
CA ILE A 318 -0.54 -4.65 -4.06
C ILE A 318 -0.91 -3.21 -4.43
N GLN A 319 -2.09 -2.78 -3.97
CA GLN A 319 -2.55 -1.39 -4.05
C GLN A 319 -2.23 -0.69 -2.73
N MET A 320 -1.54 0.46 -2.81
CA MET A 320 -1.16 1.21 -1.61
C MET A 320 -2.39 1.63 -0.81
N PRO A 321 -2.33 1.53 0.53
CA PRO A 321 -3.35 2.10 1.38
C PRO A 321 -3.37 3.62 1.31
N SER A 322 -4.48 4.22 1.71
CA SER A 322 -4.63 5.66 1.79
C SER A 322 -5.29 6.05 3.12
N TYR A 323 -5.04 7.25 3.60
CA TYR A 323 -5.73 7.75 4.80
C TYR A 323 -7.23 7.92 4.60
N GLY A 324 -7.73 8.01 3.37
CA GLY A 324 -9.16 7.91 3.07
C GLY A 324 -9.75 6.52 3.27
N GLU A 325 -8.92 5.49 3.43
CA GLU A 325 -9.32 4.15 3.81
C GLU A 325 -9.07 3.90 5.31
N PHE A 326 -7.89 4.33 5.80
CA PHE A 326 -7.33 4.04 7.12
C PHE A 326 -7.16 5.32 7.94
N ASP A 327 -7.27 5.20 9.25
CA ASP A 327 -7.03 6.29 10.18
C ASP A 327 -5.52 6.47 10.41
N GLU A 328 -4.74 5.39 10.26
CA GLU A 328 -3.28 5.38 10.37
C GLU A 328 -2.67 4.34 9.42
N ILE A 329 -1.44 4.59 8.98
CA ILE A 329 -0.67 3.68 8.11
C ILE A 329 0.71 3.47 8.72
N GLU A 330 1.02 2.22 9.04
CA GLU A 330 2.29 1.78 9.60
C GLU A 330 3.04 0.90 8.62
N THR A 331 4.36 0.85 8.78
CA THR A 331 5.23 -0.01 7.99
C THR A 331 6.06 -0.88 8.92
N TYR A 332 6.01 -2.18 8.71
CA TYR A 332 6.81 -3.15 9.44
C TYR A 332 7.86 -3.77 8.54
N ASN A 333 9.14 -3.61 8.90
CA ASN A 333 10.25 -4.27 8.21
C ASN A 333 10.85 -5.36 9.10
N SER A 334 10.68 -6.62 8.71
CA SER A 334 11.22 -7.77 9.44
C SER A 334 12.75 -7.89 9.34
N ILE A 335 13.38 -7.22 8.38
CA ILE A 335 14.85 -7.29 8.15
C ILE A 335 15.60 -6.36 9.10
N SER A 336 15.03 -5.20 9.45
CA SER A 336 15.72 -4.21 10.29
C SER A 336 15.70 -4.53 11.79
N GLN A 337 14.91 -5.49 12.25
CA GLN A 337 14.85 -5.85 13.67
C GLN A 337 15.96 -6.85 14.08
N ASP A 338 16.44 -7.68 13.16
CA ASP A 338 17.58 -8.57 13.45
C ASP A 338 18.92 -7.81 13.64
N ASN A 339 19.01 -6.58 13.13
CA ASN A 339 20.22 -5.76 13.23
C ASN A 339 20.20 -4.73 14.38
N SER A 340 19.05 -4.44 15.00
CA SER A 340 18.97 -3.46 16.10
C SER A 340 19.27 -4.06 17.48
N GLU A 341 19.25 -5.37 17.63
CA GLU A 341 19.72 -6.06 18.86
C GLU A 341 21.25 -6.32 18.85
N ALA A 342 21.92 -6.08 17.74
CA ALA A 342 23.38 -6.25 17.62
C ALA A 342 24.19 -4.96 17.87
N ILE A 343 23.52 -3.83 18.21
CA ILE A 343 24.17 -2.55 18.57
C ILE A 343 23.58 -2.05 19.90
N LEU A 344 23.87 -2.77 20.97
CA LEU A 344 23.89 -2.25 22.36
C LEU A 344 25.07 -2.87 23.08
#